data_63f81b53c9f0b256b0a8b0fed4ddc6b8
#
_entry.id   63f81b53c9f0b256b0a8b0fed4ddc6b8
#
_cell.length_a   1.000
_cell.length_b   1.000
_cell.length_c   1.000
_cell.angle_alpha   90.00
_cell.angle_beta   90.00
_cell.angle_gamma   90.00
#
_symmetry.space_group_name_H-M   'P 1'
#
loop_
_entity.id
_entity.type
_entity.pdbx_description
1 polymer ?
#
loop_
_entity_poly.entity_id
_entity_poly.type
_entity_poly.pdbx_seq_one_letter_code
_entity_poly.pdbx_strand_id
1 'polypeptide(L)'
;MEMKNFGQAIKDGDAMCRLRPLWPKAHYIKAAAFRSTGRNEEALQEYFCCLALKSDWIAVKLEAQKILSHMISSVFVTDGLSTSMQPLPGGLSSHFKPSFLLSSLHSAPLRDQAEEGCSKEPTLSCSKFKDGNSSILPRSENVNSGISSPFVQPVLKRKWTEDTKGFEPPNKQLKEDNVSSCKSLPTFSGERQVPSQLLDSADFECSLCMRLFYEPVTTPCGHTFCLKCLERCLDHCPNCPLCKENLSEYLATRSYNKTLIMEELLQRYFCDELAERRKVHEEEMKELSNLNQEVPIFVCTMAFPTIPCPLHVFEPRYRLMIRRSMETGTKQFGMCIADELKGFADHGCMLEVRDVKFFPDGRSVVDTIGIARFKVLSHGQRDGYHTANIEYLEDEMVEGDELTELLKLHDSVYDQALGWFTSLKDDMKNQIISHFGQLPVKDSDPQGNPNGPAWCWWLLAVLPLENKAQLTILAMNSLKDRLVAIRRVLIFVTRKRPR
;
A
#
# COMPACT_ATOMS: atom_id res chain seq x y z
N MET A 1 -22.92 31.25 -21.78
CA MET A 1 -22.77 32.12 -20.58
C MET A 1 -22.51 33.59 -20.92
N GLU A 2 -22.31 33.92 -22.16
CA GLU A 2 -21.99 35.31 -22.60
C GLU A 2 -23.13 36.31 -22.38
N MET A 3 -24.38 35.88 -22.27
CA MET A 3 -25.54 36.77 -22.11
C MET A 3 -25.97 36.98 -20.63
N LYS A 4 -25.16 36.63 -19.63
CA LYS A 4 -25.42 36.82 -18.18
C LYS A 4 -26.79 36.32 -17.67
N ASN A 5 -27.51 35.47 -18.43
CA ASN A 5 -28.77 34.88 -17.98
C ASN A 5 -28.52 33.57 -17.23
N PHE A 6 -27.96 33.69 -16.04
CA PHE A 6 -27.59 32.54 -15.21
C PHE A 6 -28.79 31.69 -14.75
N GLY A 7 -29.98 32.32 -14.57
CA GLY A 7 -31.20 31.63 -14.23
C GLY A 7 -31.67 30.65 -15.32
N GLN A 8 -31.56 31.06 -16.59
CA GLN A 8 -31.85 30.17 -17.69
C GLN A 8 -30.77 29.10 -17.85
N ALA A 9 -29.50 29.42 -17.63
CA ALA A 9 -28.41 28.43 -17.66
C ALA A 9 -28.57 27.32 -16.61
N ILE A 10 -29.11 27.65 -15.44
CA ILE A 10 -29.44 26.62 -14.40
C ILE A 10 -30.56 25.70 -14.89
N LYS A 11 -31.65 26.24 -15.44
CA LYS A 11 -32.76 25.47 -16.01
C LYS A 11 -32.34 24.55 -17.15
N ASP A 12 -31.48 25.09 -18.05
CA ASP A 12 -30.93 24.31 -19.15
C ASP A 12 -30.01 23.21 -18.66
N GLY A 13 -29.17 23.49 -17.64
CA GLY A 13 -28.35 22.51 -16.93
C GLY A 13 -29.18 21.39 -16.27
N ASP A 14 -30.28 21.74 -15.61
CA ASP A 14 -31.25 20.79 -15.05
C ASP A 14 -31.88 19.90 -16.12
N ALA A 15 -32.27 20.50 -17.25
CA ALA A 15 -32.81 19.73 -18.37
C ALA A 15 -31.79 18.76 -18.95
N MET A 16 -30.53 19.21 -19.11
CA MET A 16 -29.44 18.34 -19.58
C MET A 16 -29.14 17.21 -18.62
N CYS A 17 -29.12 17.46 -17.31
CA CYS A 17 -28.91 16.41 -16.30
C CYS A 17 -30.06 15.40 -16.28
N ARG A 18 -31.32 15.84 -16.49
CA ARG A 18 -32.47 14.92 -16.62
C ARG A 18 -32.41 14.06 -17.88
N LEU A 19 -31.99 14.64 -19.02
CA LEU A 19 -31.88 13.91 -20.29
C LEU A 19 -30.70 12.94 -20.32
N ARG A 20 -29.58 13.29 -19.68
CA ARG A 20 -28.33 12.50 -19.64
C ARG A 20 -27.69 12.59 -18.25
N PRO A 21 -28.17 11.83 -17.24
CA PRO A 21 -27.71 11.92 -15.86
C PRO A 21 -26.22 11.56 -15.68
N LEU A 22 -25.69 10.72 -16.54
CA LEU A 22 -24.28 10.28 -16.50
C LEU A 22 -23.35 11.11 -17.42
N TRP A 23 -23.78 12.30 -17.85
CA TRP A 23 -22.97 13.15 -18.69
C TRP A 23 -22.23 14.24 -17.87
N PRO A 24 -20.90 14.12 -17.63
CA PRO A 24 -20.17 15.03 -16.74
C PRO A 24 -20.28 16.51 -17.14
N LYS A 25 -20.35 16.80 -18.43
CA LYS A 25 -20.47 18.20 -18.91
C LYS A 25 -21.80 18.88 -18.53
N ALA A 26 -22.88 18.12 -18.38
CA ALA A 26 -24.16 18.66 -17.93
C ALA A 26 -24.05 19.20 -16.49
N HIS A 27 -23.48 18.41 -15.61
CA HIS A 27 -23.19 18.78 -14.22
C HIS A 27 -22.22 19.95 -14.14
N TYR A 28 -21.20 19.99 -14.99
CA TYR A 28 -20.25 21.09 -15.04
C TYR A 28 -20.93 22.42 -15.42
N ILE A 29 -21.79 22.44 -16.46
CA ILE A 29 -22.49 23.66 -16.91
C ILE A 29 -23.44 24.15 -15.80
N LYS A 30 -24.15 23.25 -15.16
CA LYS A 30 -25.03 23.56 -14.04
C LYS A 30 -24.26 24.11 -12.84
N ALA A 31 -23.15 23.49 -12.45
CA ALA A 31 -22.27 23.95 -11.40
C ALA A 31 -21.71 25.35 -11.67
N ALA A 32 -21.25 25.61 -12.88
CA ALA A 32 -20.73 26.91 -13.29
C ALA A 32 -21.81 28.02 -13.25
N ALA A 33 -23.04 27.67 -13.60
CA ALA A 33 -24.18 28.59 -13.51
C ALA A 33 -24.54 28.89 -12.02
N PHE A 34 -24.59 27.89 -11.13
CA PHE A 34 -24.76 28.10 -9.69
C PHE A 34 -23.66 28.97 -9.09
N ARG A 35 -22.42 28.71 -9.43
CA ARG A 35 -21.30 29.53 -8.97
C ARG A 35 -21.44 31.00 -9.38
N SER A 36 -21.85 31.25 -10.61
CA SER A 36 -22.03 32.62 -11.14
C SER A 36 -23.18 33.37 -10.47
N THR A 37 -24.09 32.67 -9.76
CA THR A 37 -25.18 33.23 -8.97
C THR A 37 -24.86 33.31 -7.47
N GLY A 38 -23.64 32.95 -7.05
CA GLY A 38 -23.24 32.92 -5.64
C GLY A 38 -23.74 31.73 -4.84
N ARG A 39 -24.45 30.77 -5.50
CA ARG A 39 -24.98 29.56 -4.88
C ARG A 39 -23.86 28.51 -4.79
N ASN A 40 -22.95 28.71 -3.85
CA ASN A 40 -21.69 27.94 -3.75
C ASN A 40 -21.91 26.51 -3.31
N GLU A 41 -22.90 26.22 -2.43
CA GLU A 41 -23.18 24.87 -1.97
C GLU A 41 -23.69 23.98 -3.10
N GLU A 42 -24.65 24.46 -3.87
CA GLU A 42 -25.20 23.72 -5.00
C GLU A 42 -24.19 23.60 -6.14
N ALA A 43 -23.35 24.62 -6.34
CA ALA A 43 -22.25 24.53 -7.28
C ALA A 43 -21.27 23.42 -6.89
N LEU A 44 -20.93 23.31 -5.60
CA LEU A 44 -20.04 22.29 -5.08
C LEU A 44 -20.59 20.88 -5.23
N GLN A 45 -21.90 20.69 -4.96
CA GLN A 45 -22.58 19.40 -5.16
C GLN A 45 -22.49 18.95 -6.63
N GLU A 46 -22.78 19.84 -7.58
CA GLU A 46 -22.72 19.50 -9.00
C GLU A 46 -21.28 19.27 -9.50
N TYR A 47 -20.29 19.98 -8.95
CA TYR A 47 -18.88 19.69 -9.25
C TYR A 47 -18.48 18.31 -8.70
N PHE A 48 -18.96 17.89 -7.52
CA PHE A 48 -18.71 16.54 -7.01
C PHE A 48 -19.39 15.46 -7.85
N CYS A 49 -20.61 15.69 -8.34
CA CYS A 49 -21.25 14.80 -9.31
C CYS A 49 -20.42 14.68 -10.58
N CYS A 50 -19.90 15.80 -11.08
CA CYS A 50 -19.03 15.83 -12.26
C CYS A 50 -17.76 15.01 -12.02
N LEU A 51 -17.10 15.14 -10.86
CA LEU A 51 -15.89 14.41 -10.49
C LEU A 51 -16.15 12.93 -10.21
N ALA A 52 -17.31 12.58 -9.69
CA ALA A 52 -17.73 11.18 -9.52
C ALA A 52 -17.87 10.48 -10.88
N LEU A 53 -18.35 11.19 -11.91
CA LEU A 53 -18.50 10.67 -13.27
C LEU A 53 -17.21 10.75 -14.10
N LYS A 54 -16.30 11.69 -13.77
CA LYS A 54 -15.03 11.92 -14.46
C LYS A 54 -13.99 12.47 -13.48
N SER A 55 -13.31 11.57 -12.76
CA SER A 55 -12.37 11.87 -11.68
C SER A 55 -11.06 12.56 -12.12
N ASP A 56 -10.69 12.41 -13.40
CA ASP A 56 -9.47 12.97 -13.99
C ASP A 56 -9.60 14.42 -14.49
N TRP A 57 -10.77 15.05 -14.28
CA TRP A 57 -11.00 16.42 -14.76
C TRP A 57 -10.42 17.47 -13.81
N ILE A 58 -9.12 17.76 -13.99
CA ILE A 58 -8.32 18.65 -13.13
C ILE A 58 -8.96 20.04 -12.97
N ALA A 59 -9.48 20.63 -14.05
CA ALA A 59 -10.08 21.96 -13.98
C ALA A 59 -11.30 22.01 -13.04
N VAL A 60 -12.14 20.96 -13.03
CA VAL A 60 -13.29 20.84 -12.15
C VAL A 60 -12.86 20.66 -10.70
N LYS A 61 -11.83 19.88 -10.46
CA LYS A 61 -11.25 19.66 -9.13
C LYS A 61 -10.75 20.96 -8.52
N LEU A 62 -10.02 21.77 -9.29
CA LEU A 62 -9.52 23.09 -8.87
C LEU A 62 -10.66 24.07 -8.56
N GLU A 63 -11.74 24.06 -9.36
CA GLU A 63 -12.89 24.92 -9.11
C GLU A 63 -13.66 24.51 -7.85
N ALA A 64 -13.84 23.21 -7.62
CA ALA A 64 -14.43 22.69 -6.39
C ALA A 64 -13.58 23.07 -5.16
N GLN A 65 -12.26 22.94 -5.24
CA GLN A 65 -11.33 23.32 -4.16
C GLN A 65 -11.41 24.82 -3.84
N LYS A 66 -11.49 25.68 -4.85
CA LYS A 66 -11.63 27.14 -4.66
C LYS A 66 -12.91 27.51 -3.91
N ILE A 67 -14.03 26.89 -4.29
CA ILE A 67 -15.32 27.13 -3.62
C ILE A 67 -15.25 26.64 -2.17
N LEU A 68 -14.75 25.43 -1.94
CA LEU A 68 -14.61 24.86 -0.59
C LEU A 68 -13.74 25.74 0.31
N SER A 69 -12.59 26.21 -0.21
CA SER A 69 -11.71 27.12 0.51
C SER A 69 -12.39 28.44 0.85
N HIS A 70 -13.16 29.01 -0.08
CA HIS A 70 -13.91 30.23 0.15
C HIS A 70 -15.03 30.05 1.21
N MET A 71 -15.76 28.94 1.16
CA MET A 71 -16.81 28.62 2.13
C MET A 71 -16.22 28.45 3.55
N ILE A 72 -15.09 27.74 3.68
CA ILE A 72 -14.38 27.56 4.96
C ILE A 72 -13.91 28.92 5.49
N SER A 73 -13.30 29.77 4.64
CA SER A 73 -12.82 31.09 5.05
C SER A 73 -13.96 32.01 5.50
N SER A 74 -15.15 31.91 4.89
CA SER A 74 -16.31 32.73 5.27
C SER A 74 -16.89 32.37 6.64
N VAL A 75 -16.78 31.10 7.07
CA VAL A 75 -17.21 30.63 8.39
C VAL A 75 -16.32 31.22 9.51
N PHE A 76 -15.03 31.39 9.25
CA PHE A 76 -14.10 31.99 10.22
C PHE A 76 -14.20 33.52 10.34
N VAL A 77 -14.85 34.20 9.41
CA VAL A 77 -15.01 35.69 9.44
C VAL A 77 -16.28 36.11 10.19
N THR A 78 -17.24 35.24 10.43
CA THR A 78 -18.51 35.58 11.12
C THR A 78 -18.45 35.54 12.65
N ASP A 79 -17.35 35.03 13.25
CA ASP A 79 -17.16 35.02 14.73
C ASP A 79 -16.21 36.12 15.25
N GLY A 80 -15.96 37.16 14.49
CA GLY A 80 -15.04 38.24 14.84
C GLY A 80 -15.71 39.50 15.34
N LEU A 81 -15.98 39.63 16.65
CA LEU A 81 -16.11 40.93 17.31
C LEU A 81 -14.72 41.62 17.30
N SER A 82 -14.72 42.85 16.75
CA SER A 82 -13.59 43.75 16.74
C SER A 82 -12.96 43.97 18.10
N THR A 83 -11.67 43.71 18.24
CA THR A 83 -10.76 44.51 19.03
C THR A 83 -9.33 44.43 18.47
N SER A 84 -8.83 45.64 18.21
CA SER A 84 -7.45 45.98 17.91
C SER A 84 -6.49 45.35 18.89
N MET A 85 -5.39 44.71 18.44
CA MET A 85 -4.02 44.81 18.97
C MET A 85 -3.10 43.72 18.32
N GLN A 86 -1.96 44.15 17.89
CA GLN A 86 -0.65 43.59 17.52
C GLN A 86 -0.33 42.10 17.61
N PRO A 87 0.59 41.57 16.78
CA PRO A 87 0.88 40.16 16.63
C PRO A 87 1.89 39.65 17.66
N LEU A 88 1.57 38.56 18.34
CA LEU A 88 2.52 37.73 19.08
C LEU A 88 2.38 36.24 18.62
N PRO A 89 3.48 35.50 18.56
CA PRO A 89 3.51 34.20 17.93
C PRO A 89 3.11 33.10 18.92
N GLY A 90 2.35 32.13 18.44
CA GLY A 90 2.20 30.84 19.11
C GLY A 90 0.77 30.50 19.53
N GLY A 91 0.27 29.39 18.96
CA GLY A 91 -0.80 28.60 19.53
C GLY A 91 -2.11 28.56 18.74
N LEU A 92 -2.14 27.82 17.65
CA LEU A 92 -3.38 27.33 17.04
C LEU A 92 -3.84 26.07 17.77
N SER A 93 -4.84 26.25 18.63
CA SER A 93 -5.65 25.19 19.20
C SER A 93 -6.61 24.71 18.11
N SER A 94 -6.29 23.60 17.46
CA SER A 94 -7.17 22.98 16.49
C SER A 94 -8.02 21.92 17.19
N HIS A 95 -9.30 22.25 17.42
CA HIS A 95 -10.34 21.26 17.62
C HIS A 95 -10.72 20.64 16.26
N PHE A 96 -9.86 19.82 15.68
CA PHE A 96 -10.25 18.87 14.65
C PHE A 96 -10.10 17.47 15.22
N LYS A 97 -11.24 16.82 15.50
CA LYS A 97 -11.29 15.39 15.74
C LYS A 97 -11.04 14.69 14.40
N PRO A 98 -10.00 13.89 14.22
CA PRO A 98 -9.87 13.04 13.04
C PRO A 98 -10.68 11.75 13.24
N SER A 99 -11.98 11.81 12.98
CA SER A 99 -12.81 10.60 12.88
C SER A 99 -12.61 9.84 11.55
N PHE A 100 -11.63 10.20 10.75
CA PHE A 100 -11.37 9.58 9.44
C PHE A 100 -10.42 8.37 9.45
N LEU A 101 -9.71 8.11 10.55
CA LEU A 101 -8.77 6.97 10.60
C LEU A 101 -9.41 5.66 11.09
N LEU A 102 -10.61 5.72 11.66
CA LEU A 102 -11.34 4.52 12.09
C LEU A 102 -12.24 3.90 11.00
N SER A 103 -12.57 4.65 9.95
CA SER A 103 -13.41 4.13 8.85
C SER A 103 -12.66 3.37 7.76
N SER A 104 -11.32 3.43 7.73
CA SER A 104 -10.50 2.67 6.77
C SER A 104 -10.17 1.24 7.20
N LEU A 105 -10.53 0.84 8.41
CA LEU A 105 -10.28 -0.51 8.95
C LEU A 105 -11.52 -1.43 8.92
N HIS A 106 -12.66 -0.96 8.46
CA HIS A 106 -13.87 -1.76 8.33
C HIS A 106 -14.14 -2.15 6.88
N SER A 107 -13.27 -2.96 6.30
CA SER A 107 -13.61 -3.81 5.16
C SER A 107 -13.58 -5.25 5.64
N ALA A 108 -14.67 -5.66 6.29
CA ALA A 108 -14.97 -7.06 6.53
C ALA A 108 -15.42 -7.74 5.23
N PRO A 109 -15.20 -9.05 5.07
CA PRO A 109 -15.46 -9.76 3.83
C PRO A 109 -16.96 -9.84 3.54
N LEU A 110 -17.29 -9.66 2.26
CA LEU A 110 -18.60 -9.95 1.68
C LEU A 110 -19.00 -11.39 2.02
N ARG A 111 -20.02 -11.52 2.80
CA ARG A 111 -20.79 -12.74 2.97
C ARG A 111 -22.16 -12.47 2.36
N ASP A 112 -22.43 -13.17 1.26
CA ASP A 112 -23.78 -13.29 0.71
C ASP A 112 -24.75 -13.76 1.79
N GLN A 113 -25.78 -12.96 2.05
CA GLN A 113 -27.09 -13.47 2.44
C GLN A 113 -28.13 -12.39 2.19
N ALA A 114 -29.13 -12.81 1.43
CA ALA A 114 -30.36 -12.11 1.12
C ALA A 114 -31.32 -12.06 2.33
N GLU A 115 -32.35 -11.17 2.17
CA GLU A 115 -33.67 -11.12 2.87
C GLU A 115 -33.66 -10.41 4.22
N GLU A 116 -34.57 -9.60 4.54
CA GLU A 116 -35.94 -9.10 4.33
C GLU A 116 -36.13 -7.97 5.34
N GLY A 117 -36.84 -6.94 5.15
CA GLY A 117 -38.18 -6.67 4.95
C GLY A 117 -38.66 -5.38 5.60
N CYS A 118 -39.68 -4.78 5.02
CA CYS A 118 -40.74 -3.92 5.57
C CYS A 118 -40.41 -2.42 5.81
N SER A 119 -41.09 -1.45 5.35
CA SER A 119 -42.35 -1.15 4.67
C SER A 119 -42.52 0.36 4.58
N LYS A 120 -42.99 0.95 3.57
CA LYS A 120 -44.34 1.47 3.29
C LYS A 120 -44.37 2.30 2.02
N GLU A 121 -45.29 1.87 1.17
CA GLU A 121 -45.81 2.56 0.00
C GLU A 121 -46.67 3.80 0.34
N PRO A 122 -47.10 4.60 -0.68
CA PRO A 122 -48.31 4.25 -1.41
C PRO A 122 -48.30 4.48 -2.95
N THR A 123 -48.82 3.49 -3.62
CA THR A 123 -49.87 3.37 -4.65
C THR A 123 -50.03 4.35 -5.79
N LEU A 124 -50.13 3.80 -7.02
CA LEU A 124 -51.24 3.86 -7.95
C LEU A 124 -50.98 2.98 -9.20
N SER A 125 -51.60 1.91 -9.29
CA SER A 125 -52.63 1.28 -10.14
C SER A 125 -52.42 1.29 -11.65
N CYS A 126 -52.49 0.18 -12.32
CA CYS A 126 -53.50 -0.51 -13.12
C CYS A 126 -52.81 -1.37 -14.20
N SER A 127 -53.06 -2.51 -14.55
CA SER A 127 -54.10 -3.51 -14.61
C SER A 127 -53.61 -4.70 -15.46
N LYS A 128 -53.86 -5.92 -14.97
CA LYS A 128 -54.44 -7.15 -15.57
C LYS A 128 -53.81 -7.78 -16.83
N PHE A 129 -53.46 -9.06 -16.75
CA PHE A 129 -54.20 -10.32 -17.03
C PHE A 129 -53.26 -11.50 -16.68
N LYS A 130 -53.64 -12.38 -15.80
CA LYS A 130 -54.22 -13.76 -15.81
C LYS A 130 -53.51 -14.71 -16.75
N ASP A 131 -53.17 -15.96 -16.48
CA ASP A 131 -53.51 -17.12 -15.67
C ASP A 131 -52.37 -18.12 -15.87
N GLY A 132 -52.00 -19.06 -15.09
CA GLY A 132 -52.63 -19.93 -14.16
C GLY A 132 -51.76 -21.16 -13.90
N ASN A 133 -51.76 -21.62 -12.67
CA ASN A 133 -51.67 -23.01 -12.16
C ASN A 133 -50.56 -23.96 -12.63
N SER A 134 -49.92 -24.70 -11.80
CA SER A 134 -50.05 -25.38 -10.55
C SER A 134 -48.96 -26.44 -10.39
N SER A 135 -48.36 -26.47 -9.24
CA SER A 135 -48.18 -27.60 -8.31
C SER A 135 -47.13 -28.70 -8.57
N ILE A 136 -46.39 -28.91 -7.48
CA ILE A 136 -45.96 -30.18 -6.88
C ILE A 136 -44.58 -30.72 -7.18
N LEU A 137 -43.71 -30.67 -6.14
CA LEU A 137 -42.58 -31.55 -5.80
C LEU A 137 -43.08 -33.01 -5.57
N PRO A 138 -42.28 -34.08 -5.48
CA PRO A 138 -40.92 -34.18 -4.98
C PRO A 138 -40.01 -35.32 -5.58
N ARG A 139 -38.72 -35.23 -5.24
CA ARG A 139 -37.81 -36.30 -4.76
C ARG A 139 -37.26 -37.39 -5.67
N SER A 140 -35.91 -37.48 -5.68
CA SER A 140 -35.00 -38.61 -5.55
C SER A 140 -34.63 -39.48 -6.77
N GLU A 141 -33.34 -39.69 -6.83
CA GLU A 141 -32.57 -40.90 -7.20
C GLU A 141 -32.15 -41.16 -8.65
N ASN A 142 -30.83 -41.12 -8.79
CA ASN A 142 -29.91 -42.05 -9.48
C ASN A 142 -30.29 -42.72 -10.80
N VAL A 143 -29.26 -42.81 -11.63
CA VAL A 143 -28.76 -43.89 -12.50
C VAL A 143 -28.68 -43.59 -13.99
N ASN A 144 -27.42 -43.57 -14.42
CA ASN A 144 -26.77 -44.08 -15.66
C ASN A 144 -27.44 -44.11 -17.03
N SER A 145 -26.51 -43.87 -17.98
CA SER A 145 -26.43 -44.30 -19.40
C SER A 145 -26.97 -43.28 -20.41
N GLY A 146 -26.13 -42.72 -21.32
CA GLY A 146 -25.45 -43.36 -22.36
C GLY A 146 -25.77 -42.66 -23.72
N ILE A 147 -24.74 -42.47 -24.60
CA ILE A 147 -24.84 -42.30 -26.08
C ILE A 147 -25.05 -40.84 -26.55
N SER A 148 -24.27 -40.18 -27.38
CA SER A 148 -23.26 -40.47 -28.41
C SER A 148 -22.59 -39.17 -28.87
N SER A 149 -21.34 -39.27 -29.22
CA SER A 149 -20.42 -38.45 -30.02
C SER A 149 -20.99 -38.04 -31.41
N PRO A 150 -20.32 -37.26 -32.28
CA PRO A 150 -18.88 -37.13 -32.44
C PRO A 150 -18.33 -35.75 -32.90
N PHE A 151 -17.09 -35.44 -32.69
CA PHE A 151 -16.04 -35.23 -33.70
C PHE A 151 -14.70 -34.90 -32.99
N VAL A 152 -13.76 -35.83 -33.17
CA VAL A 152 -12.36 -35.74 -32.71
C VAL A 152 -11.48 -35.70 -33.95
N GLN A 153 -10.42 -34.88 -33.92
CA GLN A 153 -9.22 -35.19 -34.69
C GLN A 153 -7.95 -34.95 -33.84
N PRO A 154 -6.80 -35.59 -34.15
CA PRO A 154 -6.02 -36.29 -33.14
C PRO A 154 -4.71 -35.60 -32.79
N VAL A 155 -4.36 -35.65 -31.51
CA VAL A 155 -3.03 -35.26 -31.01
C VAL A 155 -2.18 -36.52 -30.87
N LEU A 156 -1.05 -36.54 -31.54
CA LEU A 156 -0.01 -37.55 -31.45
C LEU A 156 0.66 -37.53 -30.07
N LYS A 157 0.38 -38.55 -29.27
CA LYS A 157 1.13 -38.85 -28.04
C LYS A 157 2.37 -39.64 -28.38
N ARG A 158 3.56 -39.13 -28.11
CA ARG A 158 4.78 -39.94 -28.02
C ARG A 158 4.92 -40.49 -26.60
N LYS A 159 4.99 -41.79 -26.53
CA LYS A 159 5.16 -42.62 -25.35
C LYS A 159 6.64 -42.65 -24.96
N TRP A 160 6.96 -42.29 -23.73
CA TRP A 160 8.28 -42.55 -23.13
C TRP A 160 8.18 -43.84 -22.33
N THR A 161 9.05 -44.78 -22.62
CA THR A 161 9.26 -46.01 -21.86
C THR A 161 10.32 -45.77 -20.82
N GLU A 162 9.98 -46.13 -19.58
CA GLU A 162 10.91 -46.20 -18.43
C GLU A 162 11.81 -47.42 -18.62
N ASP A 163 13.12 -47.22 -18.47
CA ASP A 163 14.05 -48.28 -18.09
C ASP A 163 14.87 -47.82 -16.87
N THR A 164 14.57 -48.47 -15.77
CA THR A 164 15.28 -48.38 -14.51
C THR A 164 16.56 -49.19 -14.52
N LYS A 165 17.70 -48.57 -14.22
CA LYS A 165 18.81 -49.23 -13.49
C LYS A 165 19.61 -48.23 -12.72
N GLY A 166 19.67 -48.48 -11.39
CA GLY A 166 20.33 -47.66 -10.41
C GLY A 166 21.86 -47.74 -10.47
N PHE A 167 22.47 -46.65 -9.97
CA PHE A 167 23.82 -46.68 -9.39
C PHE A 167 23.93 -45.53 -8.39
N GLU A 168 24.40 -45.84 -7.18
CA GLU A 168 24.72 -44.92 -6.06
C GLU A 168 26.01 -44.15 -6.32
N PRO A 169 26.24 -43.01 -5.61
CA PRO A 169 27.33 -42.08 -5.88
C PRO A 169 28.59 -42.38 -5.06
N PRO A 170 29.76 -41.98 -5.49
CA PRO A 170 30.88 -41.73 -4.60
C PRO A 170 31.15 -40.25 -4.40
N ASN A 171 31.23 -39.92 -3.15
CA ASN A 171 31.72 -38.72 -2.51
C ASN A 171 33.16 -38.36 -2.95
N LYS A 172 33.41 -37.10 -3.36
CA LYS A 172 34.74 -36.47 -3.22
C LYS A 172 34.69 -34.93 -3.31
N GLN A 173 35.03 -34.36 -2.16
CA GLN A 173 35.80 -33.16 -1.87
C GLN A 173 35.97 -32.04 -2.92
N LEU A 174 35.53 -30.85 -2.44
CA LEU A 174 35.83 -29.50 -2.90
C LEU A 174 37.36 -29.26 -3.17
N LYS A 175 37.64 -28.70 -4.32
CA LYS A 175 38.75 -27.79 -4.53
C LYS A 175 38.27 -26.63 -5.37
N GLU A 176 38.42 -25.44 -4.79
CA GLU A 176 38.38 -24.15 -5.48
C GLU A 176 39.52 -24.11 -6.48
N ASP A 177 39.24 -23.69 -7.71
CA ASP A 177 40.20 -22.96 -8.52
C ASP A 177 39.55 -22.39 -9.79
N ASN A 178 39.68 -21.09 -9.90
CA ASN A 178 39.85 -20.24 -11.08
C ASN A 178 38.74 -20.06 -12.13
N VAL A 179 38.31 -18.83 -12.14
CA VAL A 179 37.95 -17.92 -13.24
C VAL A 179 38.48 -18.34 -14.61
N SER A 180 37.58 -18.19 -15.56
CA SER A 180 37.79 -18.12 -17.00
C SER A 180 37.44 -19.36 -17.78
N SER A 181 36.50 -19.17 -18.56
CA SER A 181 36.26 -19.69 -19.90
C SER A 181 34.77 -19.96 -20.14
N CYS A 182 34.16 -19.12 -20.95
CA CYS A 182 32.93 -19.42 -21.65
C CYS A 182 33.12 -20.72 -22.43
N LYS A 183 32.59 -21.85 -21.90
CA LYS A 183 32.56 -23.10 -22.66
C LYS A 183 31.58 -22.91 -23.80
N SER A 184 32.09 -22.83 -25.00
CA SER A 184 31.40 -22.91 -26.25
C SER A 184 30.50 -24.18 -26.28
N LEU A 185 29.22 -23.96 -26.47
CA LEU A 185 28.27 -25.01 -26.87
C LEU A 185 28.72 -25.65 -28.17
N PRO A 186 28.40 -26.96 -28.45
CA PRO A 186 28.85 -27.65 -29.61
C PRO A 186 28.36 -26.95 -30.90
N THR A 187 29.33 -26.56 -31.73
CA THR A 187 29.15 -25.92 -33.02
C THR A 187 28.42 -26.86 -33.95
N PHE A 188 27.20 -26.51 -34.33
CA PHE A 188 26.54 -27.05 -35.52
C PHE A 188 27.29 -26.51 -36.75
N SER A 189 27.95 -27.39 -37.48
CA SER A 189 28.63 -27.08 -38.72
C SER A 189 27.59 -26.63 -39.76
N GLY A 190 27.49 -25.34 -39.97
CA GLY A 190 26.56 -24.71 -40.90
C GLY A 190 26.12 -23.33 -40.45
N GLU A 191 26.88 -22.65 -39.59
CA GLU A 191 26.56 -21.32 -39.08
C GLU A 191 26.56 -20.29 -40.21
N ARG A 192 25.36 -19.83 -40.57
CA ARG A 192 25.22 -18.54 -41.24
C ARG A 192 25.57 -17.46 -40.20
N GLN A 193 26.82 -16.97 -40.22
CA GLN A 193 27.20 -15.84 -39.44
C GLN A 193 26.42 -14.62 -39.91
N VAL A 194 25.69 -13.99 -38.99
CA VAL A 194 25.05 -12.70 -39.26
C VAL A 194 26.17 -11.67 -39.42
N PRO A 195 26.22 -10.92 -40.55
CA PRO A 195 27.20 -9.88 -40.72
C PRO A 195 27.13 -8.87 -39.58
N SER A 196 28.27 -8.47 -39.00
CA SER A 196 28.33 -7.50 -37.90
C SER A 196 27.70 -6.15 -38.23
N GLN A 197 27.60 -5.81 -39.49
CA GLN A 197 26.93 -4.60 -40.00
C GLN A 197 25.39 -4.61 -39.82
N LEU A 198 24.80 -5.80 -39.60
CA LEU A 198 23.37 -5.97 -39.36
C LEU A 198 23.04 -6.13 -37.88
N LEU A 199 24.06 -6.08 -37.02
CA LEU A 199 23.91 -6.19 -35.57
C LEU A 199 24.06 -4.79 -34.96
N ASP A 200 22.93 -4.10 -34.77
CA ASP A 200 22.87 -2.80 -34.09
C ASP A 200 22.28 -3.00 -32.69
N SER A 201 23.04 -2.62 -31.66
CA SER A 201 22.55 -2.69 -30.26
C SER A 201 21.34 -1.80 -30.02
N ALA A 202 21.14 -0.74 -30.81
CA ALA A 202 19.97 0.14 -30.74
C ALA A 202 18.64 -0.60 -31.00
N ASP A 203 18.67 -1.67 -31.83
CA ASP A 203 17.50 -2.51 -32.08
C ASP A 203 17.06 -3.34 -30.85
N PHE A 204 17.95 -3.47 -29.86
CA PHE A 204 17.76 -4.24 -28.64
C PHE A 204 17.70 -3.36 -27.38
N GLU A 205 17.37 -2.10 -27.55
CA GLU A 205 17.21 -1.17 -26.42
C GLU A 205 15.78 -1.08 -25.91
N CYS A 206 15.67 -1.01 -24.60
CA CYS A 206 14.40 -0.75 -23.93
C CYS A 206 14.01 0.72 -24.10
N SER A 207 12.86 1.00 -24.71
CA SER A 207 12.34 2.35 -24.91
C SER A 207 12.03 3.12 -23.61
N LEU A 208 12.06 2.45 -22.44
CA LEU A 208 11.79 3.06 -21.14
C LEU A 208 13.04 3.50 -20.42
N CYS A 209 14.13 2.75 -20.52
CA CYS A 209 15.39 3.10 -19.85
C CYS A 209 16.52 3.46 -20.82
N MET A 210 16.32 3.36 -22.15
CA MET A 210 17.30 3.67 -23.19
C MET A 210 18.62 2.92 -23.00
N ARG A 211 18.52 1.63 -22.60
CA ARG A 211 19.64 0.73 -22.40
C ARG A 211 19.30 -0.63 -23.00
N LEU A 212 20.32 -1.45 -23.26
CA LEU A 212 20.14 -2.83 -23.72
C LEU A 212 19.11 -3.56 -22.84
N PHE A 213 18.23 -4.37 -23.44
CA PHE A 213 17.25 -5.13 -22.68
C PHE A 213 17.91 -5.97 -21.59
N TYR A 214 17.32 -5.92 -20.41
CA TYR A 214 17.68 -6.77 -19.29
C TYR A 214 16.43 -7.46 -18.76
N GLU A 215 16.46 -8.81 -18.73
CA GLU A 215 15.26 -9.62 -18.47
C GLU A 215 14.06 -9.19 -19.36
N PRO A 216 14.20 -9.30 -20.69
CA PRO A 216 13.17 -8.82 -21.62
C PRO A 216 11.83 -9.54 -21.44
N VAL A 217 10.74 -8.78 -21.37
CA VAL A 217 9.37 -9.30 -21.34
C VAL A 217 8.55 -8.68 -22.46
N THR A 218 7.76 -9.49 -23.15
CA THR A 218 6.89 -9.02 -24.24
C THR A 218 5.44 -9.02 -23.74
N THR A 219 4.80 -7.89 -23.86
CA THR A 219 3.38 -7.72 -23.51
C THR A 219 2.47 -8.41 -24.53
N PRO A 220 1.19 -8.69 -24.18
CA PRO A 220 0.21 -9.27 -25.12
C PRO A 220 0.02 -8.45 -26.40
N CYS A 221 0.25 -7.15 -26.37
CA CYS A 221 0.20 -6.26 -27.53
C CYS A 221 1.50 -6.28 -28.38
N GLY A 222 2.48 -7.14 -28.06
CA GLY A 222 3.69 -7.37 -28.85
C GLY A 222 4.86 -6.43 -28.55
N HIS A 223 4.77 -5.50 -27.59
CA HIS A 223 5.86 -4.60 -27.23
C HIS A 223 6.75 -5.22 -26.16
N THR A 224 8.07 -5.06 -26.32
CA THR A 224 9.09 -5.63 -25.42
C THR A 224 9.73 -4.54 -24.58
N PHE A 225 9.96 -4.84 -23.29
CA PHE A 225 10.60 -3.96 -22.30
C PHE A 225 11.47 -4.78 -21.35
N CYS A 226 12.37 -4.14 -20.62
CA CYS A 226 12.93 -4.76 -19.42
C CYS A 226 11.81 -5.05 -18.42
N LEU A 227 11.86 -6.18 -17.74
CA LEU A 227 10.85 -6.56 -16.72
C LEU A 227 10.64 -5.44 -15.68
N LYS A 228 11.72 -4.93 -15.10
CA LYS A 228 11.64 -3.88 -14.06
C LYS A 228 11.09 -2.55 -14.57
N CYS A 229 11.38 -2.21 -15.82
CA CYS A 229 10.84 -1.00 -16.45
C CYS A 229 9.32 -1.12 -16.67
N LEU A 230 8.86 -2.27 -17.14
CA LEU A 230 7.44 -2.52 -17.35
C LEU A 230 6.68 -2.55 -16.02
N GLU A 231 7.16 -3.28 -15.02
CA GLU A 231 6.55 -3.31 -13.68
C GLU A 231 6.37 -1.92 -13.09
N ARG A 232 7.39 -1.05 -13.22
CA ARG A 232 7.32 0.33 -12.75
C ARG A 232 6.26 1.16 -13.48
N CYS A 233 6.10 0.98 -14.79
CA CYS A 233 5.03 1.63 -15.55
C CYS A 233 3.65 1.12 -15.15
N LEU A 234 3.50 -0.19 -14.93
CA LEU A 234 2.24 -0.80 -14.53
C LEU A 234 1.82 -0.43 -13.08
N ASP A 235 2.75 0.00 -12.24
CA ASP A 235 2.42 0.59 -10.93
C ASP A 235 1.59 1.87 -11.07
N HIS A 236 1.80 2.65 -12.13
CA HIS A 236 1.11 3.91 -12.38
C HIS A 236 -0.15 3.75 -13.24
N CYS A 237 -0.06 2.93 -14.29
CA CYS A 237 -1.14 2.76 -15.24
C CYS A 237 -1.08 1.37 -15.86
N PRO A 238 -2.19 0.60 -15.87
CA PRO A 238 -2.22 -0.76 -16.40
C PRO A 238 -2.33 -0.78 -17.94
N ASN A 239 -1.62 0.12 -18.60
CA ASN A 239 -1.62 0.22 -20.08
C ASN A 239 -0.20 0.10 -20.62
N CYS A 240 -0.07 -0.44 -21.83
CA CYS A 240 1.20 -0.50 -22.53
C CYS A 240 1.83 0.90 -22.64
N PRO A 241 3.09 1.09 -22.25
CA PRO A 241 3.77 2.39 -22.35
C PRO A 241 3.81 2.96 -23.78
N LEU A 242 3.89 2.08 -24.80
CA LEU A 242 3.99 2.48 -26.20
C LEU A 242 2.63 2.67 -26.88
N CYS A 243 1.82 1.61 -26.97
CA CYS A 243 0.56 1.67 -27.73
C CYS A 243 -0.69 1.98 -26.89
N LYS A 244 -0.57 2.07 -25.57
CA LYS A 244 -1.66 2.35 -24.62
C LYS A 244 -2.73 1.25 -24.54
N GLU A 245 -2.48 0.07 -25.12
CA GLU A 245 -3.35 -1.10 -24.97
C GLU A 245 -3.50 -1.49 -23.51
N ASN A 246 -4.68 -1.93 -23.11
CA ASN A 246 -4.98 -2.30 -21.74
C ASN A 246 -4.27 -3.61 -21.36
N LEU A 247 -3.50 -3.56 -20.28
CA LEU A 247 -2.74 -4.69 -19.73
C LEU A 247 -3.26 -5.14 -18.35
N SER A 248 -4.51 -4.82 -17.99
CA SER A 248 -5.06 -5.13 -16.66
C SER A 248 -5.06 -6.63 -16.37
N GLU A 249 -5.40 -7.48 -17.33
CA GLU A 249 -5.34 -8.94 -17.18
C GLU A 249 -3.90 -9.44 -17.04
N TYR A 250 -2.98 -8.88 -17.80
CA TYR A 250 -1.55 -9.17 -17.72
C TYR A 250 -0.96 -8.77 -16.37
N LEU A 251 -1.38 -7.62 -15.84
CA LEU A 251 -1.03 -7.18 -14.48
C LEU A 251 -1.63 -8.11 -13.41
N ALA A 252 -2.89 -8.53 -13.58
CA ALA A 252 -3.59 -9.38 -12.63
C ALA A 252 -2.96 -10.75 -12.47
N THR A 253 -2.52 -11.35 -13.59
CA THR A 253 -1.87 -12.68 -13.60
C THR A 253 -0.44 -12.63 -13.07
N ARG A 254 0.24 -11.46 -13.13
CA ARG A 254 1.66 -11.28 -12.80
C ARG A 254 2.60 -12.31 -13.44
N SER A 255 2.16 -12.92 -14.52
CA SER A 255 2.92 -13.92 -15.28
C SER A 255 3.84 -13.21 -16.29
N TYR A 256 4.80 -12.45 -15.80
CA TYR A 256 5.77 -11.75 -16.63
C TYR A 256 6.86 -12.72 -17.09
N ASN A 257 6.50 -13.59 -18.04
CA ASN A 257 7.45 -14.56 -18.60
C ASN A 257 8.50 -13.84 -19.44
N LYS A 258 9.77 -14.19 -19.22
CA LYS A 258 10.88 -13.68 -20.03
C LYS A 258 10.76 -14.13 -21.47
N THR A 259 11.09 -13.25 -22.39
CA THR A 259 11.09 -13.54 -23.84
C THR A 259 12.39 -14.26 -24.19
N LEU A 260 12.38 -15.59 -24.11
CA LEU A 260 13.58 -16.43 -24.25
C LEU A 260 14.35 -16.16 -25.54
N ILE A 261 13.65 -15.96 -26.66
CA ILE A 261 14.33 -15.66 -27.94
C ILE A 261 15.14 -14.36 -27.88
N MET A 262 14.65 -13.34 -27.16
CA MET A 262 15.40 -12.10 -26.98
C MET A 262 16.59 -12.30 -26.05
N GLU A 263 16.45 -13.08 -24.99
CA GLU A 263 17.57 -13.42 -24.10
C GLU A 263 18.66 -14.19 -24.85
N GLU A 264 18.29 -15.18 -25.69
CA GLU A 264 19.26 -15.93 -26.49
C GLU A 264 19.97 -15.05 -27.52
N LEU A 265 19.25 -14.13 -28.19
CA LEU A 265 19.86 -13.20 -29.14
C LEU A 265 20.86 -12.26 -28.44
N LEU A 266 20.50 -11.71 -27.27
CA LEU A 266 21.37 -10.87 -26.48
C LEU A 266 22.63 -11.63 -26.01
N GLN A 267 22.47 -12.85 -25.52
CA GLN A 267 23.59 -13.69 -25.10
C GLN A 267 24.53 -14.07 -26.24
N ARG A 268 23.98 -14.26 -27.45
CA ARG A 268 24.76 -14.70 -28.61
C ARG A 268 25.53 -13.57 -29.28
N TYR A 269 24.91 -12.39 -29.39
CA TYR A 269 25.43 -11.30 -30.20
C TYR A 269 25.91 -10.07 -29.42
N PHE A 270 25.45 -9.92 -28.16
CA PHE A 270 25.77 -8.76 -27.31
C PHE A 270 26.20 -9.19 -25.91
N CYS A 271 27.03 -10.23 -25.83
CA CYS A 271 27.42 -10.84 -24.56
C CYS A 271 28.17 -9.88 -23.63
N ASP A 272 29.04 -9.02 -24.18
CA ASP A 272 29.85 -8.08 -23.40
C ASP A 272 28.99 -6.92 -22.85
N GLU A 273 28.13 -6.36 -23.67
CA GLU A 273 27.18 -5.30 -23.28
C GLU A 273 26.15 -5.83 -22.26
N LEU A 274 25.71 -7.10 -22.44
CA LEU A 274 24.82 -7.75 -21.49
C LEU A 274 25.49 -8.01 -20.15
N ALA A 275 26.77 -8.38 -20.16
CA ALA A 275 27.57 -8.55 -18.94
C ALA A 275 27.72 -7.22 -18.18
N GLU A 276 28.05 -6.15 -18.89
CA GLU A 276 28.12 -4.81 -18.29
C GLU A 276 26.75 -4.37 -17.76
N ARG A 277 25.67 -4.61 -18.50
CA ARG A 277 24.30 -4.29 -18.06
C ARG A 277 23.90 -5.05 -16.80
N ARG A 278 24.35 -6.31 -16.65
CA ARG A 278 24.14 -7.13 -15.45
C ARG A 278 24.91 -6.56 -14.28
N LYS A 279 26.17 -6.22 -14.47
CA LYS A 279 27.02 -5.63 -13.43
C LYS A 279 26.43 -4.33 -12.88
N VAL A 280 25.99 -3.43 -13.75
CA VAL A 280 25.31 -2.19 -13.35
C VAL A 280 24.05 -2.49 -12.52
N HIS A 281 23.27 -3.51 -12.93
CA HIS A 281 22.08 -3.90 -12.17
C HIS A 281 22.42 -4.46 -10.78
N GLU A 282 23.47 -5.28 -10.68
CA GLU A 282 23.93 -5.83 -9.40
C GLU A 282 24.45 -4.72 -8.47
N GLU A 283 25.16 -3.73 -9.01
CA GLU A 283 25.60 -2.55 -8.26
C GLU A 283 24.41 -1.71 -7.75
N GLU A 284 23.41 -1.45 -8.62
CA GLU A 284 22.17 -0.77 -8.25
C GLU A 284 21.44 -1.52 -7.11
N MET A 285 21.36 -2.85 -7.18
CA MET A 285 20.71 -3.68 -6.15
C MET A 285 21.50 -3.69 -4.84
N LYS A 286 22.82 -3.73 -4.90
CA LYS A 286 23.70 -3.65 -3.72
C LYS A 286 23.55 -2.31 -3.00
N GLU A 287 23.48 -1.21 -3.75
CA GLU A 287 23.26 0.12 -3.21
C GLU A 287 21.90 0.20 -2.49
N LEU A 288 20.84 -0.34 -3.11
CA LEU A 288 19.49 -0.38 -2.54
C LEU A 288 19.36 -1.28 -1.29
N SER A 289 20.30 -2.21 -1.08
CA SER A 289 20.32 -3.11 0.09
C SER A 289 20.96 -2.51 1.33
N ASN A 290 21.59 -1.33 1.23
CA ASN A 290 22.26 -0.70 2.34
C ASN A 290 21.29 0.04 3.27
N LEU A 291 20.82 -0.66 4.31
CA LEU A 291 19.90 -0.12 5.31
C LEU A 291 20.53 0.83 6.35
N ASN A 292 21.84 1.10 6.27
CA ASN A 292 22.49 2.13 7.11
C ASN A 292 22.46 3.50 6.43
N GLN A 293 22.40 3.49 5.11
CA GLN A 293 22.32 4.69 4.28
C GLN A 293 21.11 4.59 3.36
N GLU A 294 20.39 5.70 3.20
CA GLU A 294 19.21 5.76 2.34
C GLU A 294 18.11 4.71 2.64
N VAL A 295 17.84 4.49 3.92
CA VAL A 295 16.71 3.65 4.37
C VAL A 295 15.41 4.11 3.71
N PRO A 296 14.67 3.23 3.03
CA PRO A 296 13.36 3.60 2.49
C PRO A 296 12.38 3.93 3.61
N ILE A 297 11.69 5.07 3.51
CA ILE A 297 10.73 5.52 4.53
C ILE A 297 9.30 5.50 3.99
N PHE A 298 8.45 4.76 4.68
CA PHE A 298 7.01 4.77 4.47
C PHE A 298 6.38 5.81 5.42
N VAL A 299 5.80 6.86 4.85
CA VAL A 299 5.20 7.93 5.65
C VAL A 299 3.70 7.66 5.80
N CYS A 300 3.27 7.25 6.99
CA CYS A 300 1.86 6.90 7.24
C CYS A 300 1.46 7.07 8.70
N THR A 301 1.79 6.11 9.56
CA THR A 301 1.29 6.02 10.95
C THR A 301 2.42 5.78 11.94
N MET A 302 2.08 5.81 13.23
CA MET A 302 3.00 5.35 14.28
C MET A 302 3.14 3.83 14.21
N ALA A 303 4.37 3.37 14.37
CA ALA A 303 4.70 1.95 14.54
C ALA A 303 5.63 1.79 15.75
N PHE A 304 5.58 0.64 16.37
CA PHE A 304 6.35 0.34 17.59
C PHE A 304 7.04 -1.02 17.48
N PRO A 305 8.19 -1.21 18.13
CA PRO A 305 8.86 -2.52 18.20
C PRO A 305 7.90 -3.61 18.69
N THR A 306 8.03 -4.81 18.13
CA THR A 306 7.23 -6.01 18.43
C THR A 306 5.74 -5.95 18.07
N ILE A 307 5.25 -4.83 17.58
CA ILE A 307 3.83 -4.63 17.29
C ILE A 307 3.56 -4.85 15.79
N PRO A 308 2.55 -5.66 15.43
CA PRO A 308 2.09 -5.82 14.05
C PRO A 308 1.62 -4.49 13.46
N CYS A 309 2.00 -4.24 12.22
CA CYS A 309 1.62 -3.05 11.47
C CYS A 309 1.20 -3.42 10.04
N PRO A 310 0.00 -3.98 9.83
CA PRO A 310 -0.47 -4.33 8.50
C PRO A 310 -0.72 -3.08 7.66
N LEU A 311 -0.22 -3.08 6.42
CA LEU A 311 -0.27 -1.93 5.52
C LEU A 311 -1.02 -2.27 4.24
N HIS A 312 -1.86 -1.34 3.79
CA HIS A 312 -2.47 -1.38 2.46
C HIS A 312 -1.68 -0.46 1.52
N VAL A 313 -0.96 -1.07 0.58
CA VAL A 313 -0.07 -0.36 -0.35
C VAL A 313 -0.76 -0.20 -1.70
N PHE A 314 -1.08 1.05 -2.06
CA PHE A 314 -1.77 1.41 -3.29
C PHE A 314 -1.02 2.47 -4.12
N GLU A 315 -0.22 3.33 -3.49
CA GLU A 315 0.53 4.37 -4.19
C GLU A 315 1.70 3.77 -4.98
N PRO A 316 1.93 4.19 -6.24
CA PRO A 316 3.00 3.66 -7.09
C PRO A 316 4.38 3.68 -6.43
N ARG A 317 4.72 4.79 -5.76
CA ARG A 317 6.00 4.94 -5.05
C ARG A 317 6.21 3.87 -3.97
N TYR A 318 5.19 3.56 -3.20
CA TYR A 318 5.28 2.53 -2.16
C TYR A 318 5.19 1.10 -2.72
N ARG A 319 4.48 0.89 -3.85
CA ARG A 319 4.55 -0.40 -4.58
C ARG A 319 5.98 -0.71 -5.01
N LEU A 320 6.68 0.29 -5.59
CA LEU A 320 8.09 0.18 -5.97
C LEU A 320 8.99 -0.08 -4.76
N MET A 321 8.79 0.67 -3.66
CA MET A 321 9.58 0.54 -2.43
C MET A 321 9.48 -0.88 -1.83
N ILE A 322 8.27 -1.42 -1.68
CA ILE A 322 8.05 -2.78 -1.15
C ILE A 322 8.66 -3.83 -2.08
N ARG A 323 8.49 -3.70 -3.40
CA ARG A 323 9.09 -4.62 -4.38
C ARG A 323 10.60 -4.65 -4.24
N ARG A 324 11.27 -3.48 -4.18
CA ARG A 324 12.72 -3.38 -3.97
C ARG A 324 13.16 -4.03 -2.66
N SER A 325 12.46 -3.79 -1.58
CA SER A 325 12.73 -4.42 -0.28
C SER A 325 12.68 -5.95 -0.35
N MET A 326 11.77 -6.51 -1.14
CA MET A 326 11.69 -7.95 -1.36
C MET A 326 12.78 -8.47 -2.30
N GLU A 327 13.11 -7.75 -3.37
CA GLU A 327 14.11 -8.11 -4.37
C GLU A 327 15.55 -8.04 -3.83
N THR A 328 15.85 -7.04 -3.02
CA THR A 328 17.14 -6.93 -2.33
C THR A 328 17.31 -7.95 -1.20
N GLY A 329 16.22 -8.59 -0.80
CA GLY A 329 16.20 -9.54 0.32
C GLY A 329 16.27 -8.88 1.70
N THR A 330 16.35 -7.56 1.80
CA THR A 330 16.38 -6.82 3.07
C THR A 330 15.09 -6.98 3.85
N LYS A 331 13.95 -7.02 3.15
CA LYS A 331 12.59 -7.14 3.72
C LYS A 331 12.31 -6.12 4.83
N GLN A 332 12.98 -4.98 4.81
CA GLN A 332 12.88 -3.95 5.84
C GLN A 332 12.70 -2.56 5.22
N PHE A 333 12.01 -1.69 5.96
CA PHE A 333 11.86 -0.27 5.67
C PHE A 333 11.46 0.49 6.94
N GLY A 334 11.74 1.79 6.98
CA GLY A 334 11.35 2.65 8.10
C GLY A 334 9.92 3.14 7.99
N MET A 335 9.20 3.20 9.11
CA MET A 335 7.88 3.81 9.24
C MET A 335 8.01 5.09 10.05
N CYS A 336 7.52 6.22 9.48
CA CYS A 336 7.44 7.50 10.15
C CYS A 336 6.04 8.12 9.95
N ILE A 337 5.64 8.98 10.89
CA ILE A 337 4.48 9.84 10.66
C ILE A 337 4.86 11.04 9.82
N ALA A 338 3.86 11.65 9.15
CA ALA A 338 4.07 12.87 8.39
C ALA A 338 4.46 14.05 9.31
N ASP A 339 5.35 14.89 8.83
CA ASP A 339 5.69 16.19 9.39
C ASP A 339 5.53 17.26 8.30
N GLU A 340 4.83 18.36 8.61
CA GLU A 340 4.50 19.39 7.61
C GLU A 340 5.72 20.17 7.11
N LEU A 341 6.76 20.27 7.94
CA LEU A 341 7.96 21.04 7.59
C LEU A 341 9.06 20.19 6.93
N LYS A 342 9.23 18.95 7.43
CA LYS A 342 10.33 18.06 7.04
C LYS A 342 9.88 16.94 6.10
N GLY A 343 8.57 16.80 5.86
CA GLY A 343 7.96 15.70 5.13
C GLY A 343 7.64 14.49 6.00
N PHE A 344 8.52 14.14 6.95
CA PHE A 344 8.29 13.10 7.95
C PHE A 344 9.10 13.35 9.23
N ALA A 345 8.70 12.73 10.32
CA ALA A 345 9.23 12.93 11.65
C ALA A 345 10.67 12.42 11.80
N ASP A 346 11.42 13.02 12.74
CA ASP A 346 12.82 12.70 13.03
C ASP A 346 13.01 11.36 13.76
N HIS A 347 11.95 10.68 14.15
CA HIS A 347 12.01 9.37 14.80
C HIS A 347 10.98 8.44 14.16
N GLY A 348 11.31 7.16 14.09
CA GLY A 348 10.46 6.14 13.52
C GLY A 348 10.75 4.74 14.05
N CYS A 349 10.05 3.77 13.47
CA CYS A 349 10.24 2.36 13.74
C CYS A 349 10.57 1.62 12.45
N MET A 350 11.63 0.80 12.47
CA MET A 350 11.96 -0.12 11.39
C MET A 350 10.95 -1.26 11.38
N LEU A 351 10.37 -1.52 10.23
CA LEU A 351 9.42 -2.61 10.00
C LEU A 351 10.08 -3.73 9.20
N GLU A 352 9.79 -4.96 9.57
CA GLU A 352 10.13 -6.15 8.80
C GLU A 352 8.89 -6.69 8.09
N VAL A 353 9.03 -6.99 6.80
CA VAL A 353 7.98 -7.59 5.96
C VAL A 353 7.93 -9.09 6.21
N ARG A 354 6.78 -9.59 6.69
CA ARG A 354 6.50 -11.01 6.92
C ARG A 354 5.86 -11.67 5.72
N ASP A 355 4.83 -11.01 5.15
CA ASP A 355 4.08 -11.53 4.00
C ASP A 355 3.57 -10.37 3.13
N VAL A 356 3.39 -10.64 1.83
CA VAL A 356 2.83 -9.69 0.88
C VAL A 356 1.77 -10.38 0.04
N LYS A 357 0.52 -9.91 0.16
CA LYS A 357 -0.62 -10.39 -0.66
C LYS A 357 -0.96 -9.34 -1.70
N PHE A 358 -0.84 -9.71 -2.96
CA PHE A 358 -1.13 -8.84 -4.09
C PHE A 358 -2.57 -9.01 -4.58
N PHE A 359 -3.18 -7.88 -4.99
CA PHE A 359 -4.48 -7.86 -5.67
C PHE A 359 -4.30 -7.73 -7.19
N PRO A 360 -5.33 -8.11 -7.98
CA PRO A 360 -5.28 -8.02 -9.44
C PRO A 360 -5.03 -6.61 -9.98
N ASP A 361 -5.44 -5.59 -9.26
CA ASP A 361 -5.25 -4.17 -9.63
C ASP A 361 -3.87 -3.61 -9.26
N GLY A 362 -2.95 -4.44 -8.79
CA GLY A 362 -1.60 -4.07 -8.41
C GLY A 362 -1.44 -3.55 -6.99
N ARG A 363 -2.54 -3.32 -6.25
CA ARG A 363 -2.47 -3.04 -4.80
C ARG A 363 -1.94 -4.26 -4.04
N SER A 364 -1.47 -4.04 -2.82
CA SER A 364 -1.07 -5.14 -1.93
C SER A 364 -1.40 -4.85 -0.48
N VAL A 365 -1.60 -5.92 0.28
CA VAL A 365 -1.59 -5.90 1.75
C VAL A 365 -0.27 -6.51 2.17
N VAL A 366 0.47 -5.76 2.98
CA VAL A 366 1.78 -6.13 3.49
C VAL A 366 1.66 -6.36 4.99
N ASP A 367 1.93 -7.58 5.42
CA ASP A 367 2.02 -7.91 6.83
C ASP A 367 3.42 -7.57 7.33
N THR A 368 3.50 -6.67 8.31
CA THR A 368 4.76 -6.18 8.87
C THR A 368 4.75 -6.17 10.39
N ILE A 369 5.93 -6.19 10.98
CA ILE A 369 6.14 -6.03 12.42
C ILE A 369 7.25 -5.03 12.69
N GLY A 370 7.11 -4.24 13.74
CA GLY A 370 8.17 -3.37 14.22
C GLY A 370 9.32 -4.16 14.80
N ILE A 371 10.56 -3.80 14.47
CA ILE A 371 11.77 -4.50 14.95
C ILE A 371 12.71 -3.61 15.75
N ALA A 372 12.88 -2.34 15.37
CA ALA A 372 13.82 -1.44 16.04
C ALA A 372 13.37 0.01 15.91
N ARG A 373 13.73 0.84 16.89
CA ARG A 373 13.55 2.29 16.85
C ARG A 373 14.73 2.94 16.17
N PHE A 374 14.48 4.07 15.51
CA PHE A 374 15.55 4.85 14.91
C PHE A 374 15.30 6.35 15.00
N LYS A 375 16.40 7.10 14.93
CA LYS A 375 16.46 8.55 14.74
C LYS A 375 16.90 8.84 13.31
N VAL A 376 16.26 9.82 12.68
CA VAL A 376 16.62 10.33 11.36
C VAL A 376 17.77 11.34 11.49
N LEU A 377 18.85 11.09 10.79
CA LEU A 377 20.02 11.98 10.71
C LEU A 377 19.92 12.92 9.52
N SER A 378 19.41 12.44 8.38
CA SER A 378 19.17 13.24 7.19
C SER A 378 17.99 12.72 6.40
N HIS A 379 17.24 13.65 5.78
CA HIS A 379 16.10 13.37 4.94
C HIS A 379 16.52 13.35 3.48
N GLY A 380 16.03 12.37 2.71
CA GLY A 380 16.26 12.21 1.30
C GLY A 380 15.01 11.80 0.54
N GLN A 381 15.16 11.64 -0.76
CA GLN A 381 14.09 11.12 -1.63
C GLN A 381 14.73 10.36 -2.79
N ARG A 382 14.15 9.19 -3.11
CA ARG A 382 14.56 8.37 -4.24
C ARG A 382 13.30 7.84 -4.97
N ASP A 383 13.22 8.01 -6.28
CA ASP A 383 12.14 7.47 -7.14
C ASP A 383 10.71 7.74 -6.63
N GLY A 384 10.50 8.89 -5.97
CA GLY A 384 9.21 9.35 -5.48
C GLY A 384 8.84 8.91 -4.07
N TYR A 385 9.61 8.03 -3.40
CA TYR A 385 9.47 7.74 -1.97
C TYR A 385 10.58 8.40 -1.15
N HIS A 386 10.33 8.61 0.13
CA HIS A 386 11.29 9.20 1.05
C HIS A 386 12.38 8.21 1.44
N THR A 387 13.59 8.72 1.67
CA THR A 387 14.72 7.97 2.23
C THR A 387 15.32 8.73 3.40
N ALA A 388 16.05 8.04 4.26
CA ALA A 388 16.74 8.64 5.40
C ALA A 388 18.06 7.95 5.70
N ASN A 389 19.06 8.71 6.15
CA ASN A 389 20.12 8.14 6.95
C ASN A 389 19.64 8.07 8.40
N ILE A 390 19.84 6.96 9.05
CA ILE A 390 19.30 6.69 10.38
C ILE A 390 20.36 6.26 11.37
N GLU A 391 20.06 6.45 12.63
CA GLU A 391 20.76 5.90 13.78
C GLU A 391 19.78 5.05 14.59
N TYR A 392 20.09 3.79 14.86
CA TYR A 392 19.26 2.95 15.71
C TYR A 392 19.29 3.45 17.15
N LEU A 393 18.12 3.43 17.81
CA LEU A 393 17.96 3.81 19.20
C LEU A 393 17.88 2.56 20.06
N GLU A 394 18.70 2.53 21.10
CA GLU A 394 18.71 1.48 22.12
C GLU A 394 18.45 2.11 23.49
N ASP A 395 17.94 1.30 24.40
CA ASP A 395 17.75 1.74 25.80
C ASP A 395 19.07 1.74 26.54
N GLU A 396 19.28 2.79 27.32
CA GLU A 396 20.45 2.91 28.21
C GLU A 396 20.37 1.86 29.32
N MET A 397 21.44 1.11 29.51
CA MET A 397 21.55 0.12 30.59
C MET A 397 21.87 0.80 31.89
N VAL A 398 21.16 0.41 32.95
CA VAL A 398 21.42 0.89 34.32
C VAL A 398 21.82 -0.27 35.22
N GLU A 399 22.62 0.00 36.26
CA GLU A 399 23.15 -1.00 37.18
C GLU A 399 22.93 -0.57 38.65
N GLY A 400 23.20 -1.48 39.58
CA GLY A 400 23.19 -1.20 41.00
C GLY A 400 21.83 -0.78 41.58
N ASP A 401 21.83 0.30 42.33
CA ASP A 401 20.61 0.81 43.01
C ASP A 401 19.58 1.32 41.98
N GLU A 402 20.03 1.89 40.88
CA GLU A 402 19.15 2.36 39.79
C GLU A 402 18.42 1.20 39.13
N LEU A 403 19.07 0.06 38.93
CA LEU A 403 18.44 -1.16 38.42
C LEU A 403 17.36 -1.67 39.40
N THR A 404 17.65 -1.63 40.69
CA THR A 404 16.67 -2.05 41.72
C THR A 404 15.43 -1.14 41.69
N GLU A 405 15.60 0.16 41.53
CA GLU A 405 14.47 1.10 41.37
C GLU A 405 13.70 0.87 40.06
N LEU A 406 14.42 0.62 38.97
CA LEU A 406 13.83 0.33 37.67
C LEU A 406 12.96 -0.94 37.71
N LEU A 407 13.44 -2.01 38.33
CA LEU A 407 12.68 -3.26 38.50
C LEU A 407 11.38 -3.06 39.30
N LYS A 408 11.46 -2.33 40.42
CA LYS A 408 10.26 -1.97 41.21
C LYS A 408 9.27 -1.13 40.40
N LEU A 409 9.77 -0.17 39.61
CA LEU A 409 8.95 0.67 38.77
C LEU A 409 8.29 -0.15 37.64
N HIS A 410 9.07 -1.01 36.97
CA HIS A 410 8.61 -1.91 35.92
C HIS A 410 7.48 -2.81 36.42
N ASP A 411 7.64 -3.46 37.57
CA ASP A 411 6.61 -4.29 38.17
C ASP A 411 5.34 -3.51 38.49
N SER A 412 5.49 -2.38 39.15
CA SER A 412 4.34 -1.52 39.51
C SER A 412 3.55 -1.03 38.31
N VAL A 413 4.25 -0.61 37.21
CA VAL A 413 3.59 -0.10 36.03
C VAL A 413 2.93 -1.23 35.22
N TYR A 414 3.56 -2.40 35.17
CA TYR A 414 2.95 -3.59 34.53
C TYR A 414 1.65 -4.00 35.23
N ASP A 415 1.66 -4.08 36.57
CA ASP A 415 0.47 -4.44 37.35
C ASP A 415 -0.66 -3.43 37.15
N GLN A 416 -0.30 -2.13 37.07
CA GLN A 416 -1.26 -1.07 36.75
C GLN A 416 -1.83 -1.20 35.33
N ALA A 417 -0.99 -1.53 34.34
CA ALA A 417 -1.40 -1.78 32.96
C ALA A 417 -2.34 -2.98 32.85
N LEU A 418 -1.99 -4.07 33.51
CA LEU A 418 -2.82 -5.29 33.58
C LEU A 418 -4.18 -5.00 34.23
N GLY A 419 -4.19 -4.26 35.35
CA GLY A 419 -5.42 -3.82 36.03
C GLY A 419 -6.30 -2.95 35.13
N TRP A 420 -5.70 -2.01 34.40
CA TRP A 420 -6.42 -1.18 33.43
C TRP A 420 -7.03 -2.04 32.30
N PHE A 421 -6.23 -2.90 31.68
CA PHE A 421 -6.71 -3.76 30.59
C PHE A 421 -7.82 -4.71 31.04
N THR A 422 -7.67 -5.31 32.24
CA THR A 422 -8.68 -6.20 32.83
C THR A 422 -10.00 -5.46 33.09
N SER A 423 -9.95 -4.17 33.44
CA SER A 423 -11.13 -3.34 33.72
C SER A 423 -11.91 -2.92 32.47
N LEU A 424 -11.37 -3.11 31.28
CA LEU A 424 -12.07 -2.79 30.03
C LEU A 424 -13.26 -3.73 29.78
N LYS A 425 -14.25 -3.26 29.03
CA LYS A 425 -15.36 -4.10 28.58
C LYS A 425 -14.87 -5.19 27.64
N ASP A 426 -15.52 -6.34 27.67
CA ASP A 426 -15.08 -7.50 26.88
C ASP A 426 -15.06 -7.26 25.37
N ASP A 427 -16.03 -6.49 24.85
CA ASP A 427 -16.04 -6.08 23.44
C ASP A 427 -14.77 -5.27 23.06
N MET A 428 -14.36 -4.34 23.93
CA MET A 428 -13.14 -3.56 23.72
C MET A 428 -11.89 -4.43 23.82
N LYS A 429 -11.82 -5.35 24.80
CA LYS A 429 -10.72 -6.30 24.92
C LYS A 429 -10.59 -7.15 23.66
N ASN A 430 -11.71 -7.69 23.16
CA ASN A 430 -11.72 -8.52 21.97
C ASN A 430 -11.27 -7.74 20.72
N GLN A 431 -11.68 -6.49 20.57
CA GLN A 431 -11.20 -5.61 19.50
C GLN A 431 -9.69 -5.36 19.59
N ILE A 432 -9.20 -5.02 20.77
CA ILE A 432 -7.78 -4.80 21.02
C ILE A 432 -6.97 -6.06 20.70
N ILE A 433 -7.40 -7.22 21.23
CA ILE A 433 -6.74 -8.49 21.01
C ILE A 433 -6.74 -8.89 19.53
N SER A 434 -7.81 -8.62 18.81
CA SER A 434 -7.89 -8.95 17.38
C SER A 434 -6.91 -8.14 16.52
N HIS A 435 -6.57 -6.89 16.94
CA HIS A 435 -5.69 -6.01 16.18
C HIS A 435 -4.23 -6.07 16.64
N PHE A 436 -4.00 -6.09 17.95
CA PHE A 436 -2.66 -5.95 18.53
C PHE A 436 -2.15 -7.25 19.20
N GLY A 437 -3.00 -8.28 19.25
CA GLY A 437 -2.69 -9.49 20.00
C GLY A 437 -2.93 -9.35 21.50
N GLN A 438 -2.60 -10.40 22.25
CA GLN A 438 -2.67 -10.43 23.72
C GLN A 438 -1.66 -9.44 24.32
N LEU A 439 -1.97 -8.91 25.51
CA LEU A 439 -0.97 -8.17 26.31
C LEU A 439 0.23 -9.09 26.54
N PRO A 440 1.45 -8.70 26.10
CA PRO A 440 2.65 -9.50 26.36
C PRO A 440 2.88 -9.72 27.85
N VAL A 441 3.43 -10.89 28.18
CA VAL A 441 3.80 -11.20 29.56
C VAL A 441 4.88 -10.25 30.06
N LYS A 442 4.93 -10.09 31.38
CA LYS A 442 5.97 -9.29 32.04
C LYS A 442 7.34 -9.92 31.80
N ASP A 443 8.26 -9.12 31.28
CA ASP A 443 9.64 -9.55 31.08
C ASP A 443 10.34 -9.77 32.42
N SER A 444 11.07 -10.85 32.57
CA SER A 444 11.89 -11.13 33.78
C SER A 444 13.11 -10.20 33.84
N ASP A 445 13.67 -9.86 32.69
CA ASP A 445 14.72 -8.86 32.53
C ASP A 445 14.24 -7.76 31.57
N PRO A 446 13.82 -6.61 32.09
CA PRO A 446 13.31 -5.53 31.26
C PRO A 446 14.38 -4.83 30.41
N GLN A 447 15.67 -5.06 30.66
CA GLN A 447 16.79 -4.54 29.89
C GLN A 447 17.38 -5.56 28.89
N GLY A 448 16.87 -6.78 28.87
CA GLY A 448 17.36 -7.85 27.98
C GLY A 448 17.12 -7.59 26.48
N ASN A 449 16.22 -6.65 26.13
CA ASN A 449 15.98 -6.22 24.76
C ASN A 449 16.41 -4.76 24.59
N PRO A 450 17.20 -4.42 23.55
CA PRO A 450 17.63 -3.04 23.28
C PRO A 450 16.50 -2.02 23.15
N ASN A 451 15.31 -2.46 22.76
CA ASN A 451 14.12 -1.61 22.70
C ASN A 451 13.32 -1.59 24.01
N GLY A 452 13.72 -2.36 25.03
CA GLY A 452 12.97 -2.55 26.27
C GLY A 452 11.78 -3.49 26.13
N PRO A 453 10.93 -3.61 27.17
CA PRO A 453 9.87 -4.58 27.27
C PRO A 453 8.79 -4.45 26.21
N ALA A 454 8.38 -5.57 25.60
CA ALA A 454 7.38 -5.63 24.54
C ALA A 454 6.01 -5.09 24.97
N TRP A 455 5.61 -5.33 26.24
CA TRP A 455 4.33 -4.85 26.76
C TRP A 455 4.23 -3.32 26.82
N CYS A 456 5.36 -2.62 26.96
CA CYS A 456 5.38 -1.15 26.92
C CYS A 456 4.91 -0.65 25.54
N TRP A 457 5.42 -1.25 24.48
CA TRP A 457 5.08 -0.88 23.10
C TRP A 457 3.64 -1.26 22.76
N TRP A 458 3.21 -2.45 23.22
CA TRP A 458 1.82 -2.87 23.07
C TRP A 458 0.87 -1.87 23.74
N LEU A 459 1.19 -1.44 24.94
CA LEU A 459 0.37 -0.50 25.67
C LEU A 459 0.31 0.86 24.97
N LEU A 460 1.44 1.36 24.45
CA LEU A 460 1.48 2.61 23.68
C LEU A 460 0.69 2.54 22.35
N ALA A 461 0.65 1.38 21.73
CA ALA A 461 -0.17 1.17 20.53
C ALA A 461 -1.68 1.19 20.82
N VAL A 462 -2.07 0.72 22.02
CA VAL A 462 -3.49 0.58 22.42
C VAL A 462 -4.02 1.85 23.11
N LEU A 463 -3.18 2.57 23.86
CA LEU A 463 -3.61 3.76 24.59
C LEU A 463 -4.01 4.89 23.63
N PRO A 464 -5.10 5.64 23.94
CA PRO A 464 -5.57 6.76 23.12
C PRO A 464 -4.67 7.99 23.27
N LEU A 465 -3.45 7.91 22.78
CA LEU A 465 -2.47 8.97 22.80
C LEU A 465 -2.41 9.69 21.45
N GLU A 466 -2.17 11.00 21.51
CA GLU A 466 -1.85 11.76 20.29
C GLU A 466 -0.49 11.35 19.72
N ASN A 467 -0.35 11.41 18.39
CA ASN A 467 0.88 11.03 17.68
C ASN A 467 2.13 11.74 18.25
N LYS A 468 2.00 13.01 18.65
CA LYS A 468 3.11 13.77 19.23
C LYS A 468 3.60 13.17 20.56
N ALA A 469 2.68 12.74 21.41
CA ALA A 469 3.02 12.10 22.68
C ALA A 469 3.64 10.70 22.43
N GLN A 470 3.07 9.92 21.50
CA GLN A 470 3.61 8.63 21.10
C GLN A 470 5.03 8.77 20.53
N LEU A 471 5.26 9.76 19.65
CA LEU A 471 6.57 10.04 19.08
C LEU A 471 7.60 10.43 20.15
N THR A 472 7.20 11.26 21.11
CA THR A 472 8.06 11.66 22.24
C THR A 472 8.50 10.45 23.06
N ILE A 473 7.57 9.54 23.33
CA ILE A 473 7.88 8.32 24.11
C ILE A 473 8.71 7.32 23.29
N LEU A 474 8.46 7.21 21.97
CA LEU A 474 9.26 6.40 21.05
C LEU A 474 10.74 6.83 21.03
N ALA A 475 10.98 8.13 21.12
CA ALA A 475 12.33 8.73 21.09
C ALA A 475 13.13 8.58 22.40
N MET A 476 12.51 8.11 23.50
CA MET A 476 13.19 7.99 24.80
C MET A 476 14.17 6.81 24.82
N ASN A 477 15.41 7.04 25.24
CA ASN A 477 16.42 6.01 25.47
C ASN A 477 16.43 5.50 26.90
N SER A 478 15.82 6.24 27.85
CA SER A 478 15.68 5.81 29.25
C SER A 478 14.40 5.00 29.42
N LEU A 479 14.55 3.71 29.75
CA LEU A 479 13.40 2.85 30.08
C LEU A 479 12.65 3.39 31.32
N LYS A 480 13.38 3.94 32.32
CA LYS A 480 12.79 4.56 33.52
C LYS A 480 11.84 5.70 33.14
N ASP A 481 12.28 6.61 32.26
CA ASP A 481 11.47 7.74 31.84
C ASP A 481 10.25 7.30 31.00
N ARG A 482 10.43 6.29 30.14
CA ARG A 482 9.34 5.67 29.38
C ARG A 482 8.27 5.08 30.30
N LEU A 483 8.68 4.31 31.33
CA LEU A 483 7.77 3.75 32.33
C LEU A 483 7.04 4.83 33.14
N VAL A 484 7.74 5.90 33.52
CA VAL A 484 7.13 7.06 34.19
C VAL A 484 6.09 7.73 33.29
N ALA A 485 6.39 7.92 32.00
CA ALA A 485 5.45 8.48 31.05
C ALA A 485 4.20 7.60 30.90
N ILE A 486 4.38 6.28 30.71
CA ILE A 486 3.28 5.32 30.62
C ILE A 486 2.43 5.33 31.89
N ARG A 487 3.06 5.35 33.07
CA ARG A 487 2.34 5.41 34.36
C ARG A 487 1.45 6.66 34.46
N ARG A 488 1.94 7.82 34.04
CA ARG A 488 1.16 9.07 34.02
C ARG A 488 -0.08 8.94 33.12
N VAL A 489 0.09 8.35 31.95
CA VAL A 489 -1.04 8.10 31.02
C VAL A 489 -2.05 7.14 31.64
N LEU A 490 -1.58 6.03 32.26
CA LEU A 490 -2.46 5.07 32.91
C LEU A 490 -3.26 5.73 34.06
N ILE A 491 -2.62 6.53 34.88
CA ILE A 491 -3.31 7.30 35.96
C ILE A 491 -4.38 8.22 35.33
N PHE A 492 -4.10 8.87 34.20
CA PHE A 492 -5.05 9.75 33.56
C PHE A 492 -6.26 8.99 33.00
N VAL A 493 -6.06 7.86 32.30
CA VAL A 493 -7.16 7.09 31.71
C VAL A 493 -7.96 6.28 32.73
N THR A 494 -7.35 5.94 33.91
CA THR A 494 -8.04 5.22 34.99
C THR A 494 -8.78 6.15 35.95
N ARG A 495 -8.47 7.46 35.97
CA ARG A 495 -9.23 8.43 36.76
C ARG A 495 -10.70 8.43 36.29
N LYS A 496 -11.60 7.91 37.13
CA LYS A 496 -13.04 8.08 36.92
C LYS A 496 -13.31 9.59 36.89
N ARG A 497 -13.81 10.13 35.76
CA ARG A 497 -14.36 11.49 35.76
C ARG A 497 -15.43 11.51 36.84
N PRO A 498 -15.39 12.44 37.81
CA PRO A 498 -16.54 12.64 38.66
C PRO A 498 -17.76 12.94 37.77
N ARG A 499 -18.84 12.20 38.02
CA ARG A 499 -20.13 12.40 37.34
C ARG A 499 -20.72 13.74 37.66
#